data_ed7590e34ff837a9e31be02b3a44aa06
#
_entry.id   ed7590e34ff837a9e31be02b3a44aa06
#
_cell.length_a   1.000
_cell.length_b   1.000
_cell.length_c   1.000
_cell.angle_alpha   90.00
_cell.angle_beta   90.00
_cell.angle_gamma   90.00
#
_symmetry.space_group_name_H-M   'P 1'
#
loop_
_entity.id
_entity.type
_entity.pdbx_description
1 polymer ?
#
loop_
_entity_poly.entity_id
_entity_poly.type
_entity_poly.pdbx_seq_one_letter_code
_entity_poly.pdbx_strand_id
1 'polypeptide(L)'
;IALSVGIKKEDFQNLDKVLKEFNFFKFICIDVANGYSEHFTNFVKSVRDKYPTKTIIAGNVVTADMTQELVLSGADIVKVGIGPGSVCTTRIQTGVGYPQLSAVIECADAAHGLGAHIIADGGCTCPGDVAKGFGGGADFVMLGGMLAGHDEGNGKLIKVNGSKFIE
;
A
#
# COMPACT_ATOMS: atom_id res chain seq x y z
N ILE A 1 3.04 6.46 12.04
CA ILE A 1 1.97 5.45 11.95
C ILE A 1 0.95 5.96 10.96
N ALA A 2 0.50 5.12 10.02
CA ALA A 2 -0.58 5.38 9.10
C ALA A 2 -1.87 4.69 9.60
N LEU A 3 -3.02 5.34 9.38
CA LEU A 3 -4.33 4.76 9.63
C LEU A 3 -4.87 4.21 8.31
N SER A 4 -5.07 2.89 8.25
CA SER A 4 -5.63 2.23 7.06
C SER A 4 -7.16 2.26 7.07
N VAL A 5 -7.75 2.46 5.90
CA VAL A 5 -9.19 2.53 5.70
C VAL A 5 -9.57 1.90 4.35
N GLY A 6 -10.73 1.20 4.31
CA GLY A 6 -11.38 0.75 3.07
C GLY A 6 -12.16 1.89 2.42
N ILE A 7 -13.04 1.54 1.48
CA ILE A 7 -13.80 2.53 0.68
C ILE A 7 -15.31 2.45 0.87
N LYS A 8 -15.78 1.73 1.88
CA LYS A 8 -17.20 1.69 2.21
C LYS A 8 -17.63 2.98 2.92
N LYS A 9 -18.92 3.28 2.89
CA LYS A 9 -19.48 4.44 3.59
C LYS A 9 -19.20 4.42 5.09
N GLU A 10 -19.21 3.24 5.70
CA GLU A 10 -18.91 3.03 7.11
C GLU A 10 -17.43 3.30 7.41
N ASP A 11 -16.53 2.96 6.47
CA ASP A 11 -15.09 3.18 6.60
C ASP A 11 -14.77 4.67 6.71
N PHE A 12 -15.44 5.52 5.90
CA PHE A 12 -15.30 6.97 5.97
C PHE A 12 -15.79 7.54 7.32
N GLN A 13 -16.91 7.00 7.83
CA GLN A 13 -17.43 7.43 9.14
C GLN A 13 -16.49 7.02 10.29
N ASN A 14 -15.93 5.81 10.21
CA ASN A 14 -14.96 5.33 11.20
C ASN A 14 -13.67 6.13 11.16
N LEU A 15 -13.16 6.43 9.97
CA LEU A 15 -12.01 7.32 9.77
C LEU A 15 -12.23 8.66 10.47
N ASP A 16 -13.39 9.27 10.26
CA ASP A 16 -13.74 10.56 10.86
C ASP A 16 -13.77 10.51 12.40
N LYS A 17 -14.35 9.44 12.96
CA LYS A 17 -14.37 9.24 14.43
C LYS A 17 -12.96 9.10 14.99
N VAL A 18 -12.13 8.25 14.39
CA VAL A 18 -10.75 8.00 14.86
C VAL A 18 -9.90 9.25 14.75
N LEU A 19 -9.98 10.00 13.66
CA LEU A 19 -9.18 11.21 13.47
C LEU A 19 -9.64 12.38 14.36
N LYS A 20 -10.89 12.41 14.81
CA LYS A 20 -11.39 13.37 15.82
C LYS A 20 -10.87 13.03 17.23
N GLU A 21 -10.81 11.75 17.55
CA GLU A 21 -10.35 11.27 18.85
C GLU A 21 -8.82 11.29 18.95
N PHE A 22 -8.13 10.91 17.85
CA PHE A 22 -6.68 10.78 17.79
C PHE A 22 -6.10 11.65 16.67
N ASN A 23 -5.75 12.89 16.97
CA ASN A 23 -5.26 13.85 15.99
C ASN A 23 -3.79 13.64 15.55
N PHE A 24 -3.05 12.76 16.21
CA PHE A 24 -1.63 12.50 15.95
C PHE A 24 -1.36 11.73 14.65
N PHE A 25 -2.36 11.07 14.06
CA PHE A 25 -2.20 10.41 12.77
C PHE A 25 -1.97 11.43 11.67
N LYS A 26 -0.79 11.35 11.01
CA LYS A 26 -0.44 12.22 9.90
C LYS A 26 -0.75 11.57 8.55
N PHE A 27 -0.75 10.26 8.49
CA PHE A 27 -0.92 9.46 7.27
C PHE A 27 -2.26 8.73 7.28
N ILE A 28 -2.97 8.80 6.15
CA ILE A 28 -4.18 8.01 5.88
C ILE A 28 -3.84 7.09 4.71
N CYS A 29 -4.02 5.77 4.88
CA CYS A 29 -3.82 4.78 3.83
C CYS A 29 -5.18 4.26 3.36
N ILE A 30 -5.60 4.64 2.15
CA ILE A 30 -6.80 4.13 1.51
C ILE A 30 -6.41 2.88 0.74
N ASP A 31 -6.80 1.71 1.26
CA ASP A 31 -6.26 0.41 0.85
C ASP A 31 -7.35 -0.48 0.26
N VAL A 32 -7.16 -0.85 -1.01
CA VAL A 32 -7.99 -1.81 -1.73
C VAL A 32 -7.11 -2.77 -2.53
N ALA A 33 -7.60 -3.99 -2.73
CA ALA A 33 -6.86 -5.00 -3.50
C ALA A 33 -6.65 -4.60 -4.97
N ASN A 34 -7.56 -3.78 -5.53
CA ASN A 34 -7.54 -3.30 -6.91
C ASN A 34 -8.16 -1.91 -6.98
N GLY A 35 -7.34 -0.89 -7.28
CA GLY A 35 -7.71 0.52 -7.30
C GLY A 35 -8.38 1.02 -8.60
N TYR A 36 -8.67 0.12 -9.55
CA TYR A 36 -9.20 0.47 -10.88
C TYR A 36 -10.74 0.63 -10.85
N SER A 37 -11.24 1.57 -10.05
CA SER A 37 -12.65 1.90 -10.04
C SER A 37 -12.88 3.39 -9.79
N GLU A 38 -13.90 3.96 -10.44
CA GLU A 38 -14.32 5.34 -10.21
C GLU A 38 -14.73 5.59 -8.75
N HIS A 39 -15.32 4.59 -8.11
CA HIS A 39 -15.67 4.68 -6.70
C HIS A 39 -14.44 4.90 -5.82
N PHE A 40 -13.32 4.24 -6.13
CA PHE A 40 -12.07 4.39 -5.40
C PHE A 40 -11.49 5.81 -5.56
N THR A 41 -11.40 6.32 -6.80
CA THR A 41 -10.89 7.68 -7.06
C THR A 41 -11.76 8.75 -6.41
N ASN A 42 -13.07 8.61 -6.47
CA ASN A 42 -14.02 9.52 -5.81
C ASN A 42 -13.89 9.48 -4.28
N PHE A 43 -13.60 8.31 -3.71
CA PHE A 43 -13.31 8.19 -2.28
C PHE A 43 -12.02 8.92 -1.90
N VAL A 44 -10.94 8.78 -2.69
CA VAL A 44 -9.68 9.51 -2.49
C VAL A 44 -9.92 11.02 -2.51
N LYS A 45 -10.66 11.54 -3.49
CA LYS A 45 -11.05 12.96 -3.58
C LYS A 45 -11.78 13.42 -2.32
N SER A 46 -12.76 12.64 -1.86
CA SER A 46 -13.56 12.97 -0.67
C SER A 46 -12.71 13.00 0.61
N VAL A 47 -11.71 12.12 0.72
CA VAL A 47 -10.77 12.13 1.85
C VAL A 47 -9.84 13.35 1.76
N ARG A 48 -9.33 13.69 0.57
CA ARG A 48 -8.49 14.89 0.35
C ARG A 48 -9.25 16.16 0.71
N ASP A 49 -10.48 16.30 0.24
CA ASP A 49 -11.30 17.49 0.51
C ASP A 49 -11.53 17.69 2.01
N LYS A 50 -11.75 16.60 2.74
CA LYS A 50 -12.00 16.65 4.17
C LYS A 50 -10.75 16.80 5.02
N TYR A 51 -9.62 16.26 4.56
CA TYR A 51 -8.36 16.24 5.30
C TYR A 51 -7.19 16.81 4.47
N PRO A 52 -7.23 18.11 4.10
CA PRO A 52 -6.28 18.71 3.16
C PRO A 52 -4.83 18.70 3.66
N THR A 53 -4.61 18.60 4.97
CA THR A 53 -3.26 18.64 5.60
C THR A 53 -2.69 17.26 5.91
N LYS A 54 -3.45 16.18 5.69
CA LYS A 54 -2.97 14.82 5.92
C LYS A 54 -2.26 14.28 4.69
N THR A 55 -1.26 13.47 4.88
CA THR A 55 -0.63 12.71 3.78
C THR A 55 -1.50 11.51 3.44
N ILE A 56 -1.95 11.44 2.19
CA ILE A 56 -2.83 10.38 1.69
C ILE A 56 -2.02 9.37 0.87
N ILE A 57 -2.04 8.13 1.33
CA ILE A 57 -1.52 6.96 0.61
C ILE A 57 -2.72 6.26 -0.03
N ALA A 58 -2.67 5.95 -1.31
CA ALA A 58 -3.77 5.28 -2.01
C ALA A 58 -3.26 4.13 -2.89
N GLY A 59 -3.94 3.02 -2.92
CA GLY A 59 -3.59 1.84 -3.74
C GLY A 59 -4.51 0.65 -3.49
N ASN A 60 -4.31 -0.46 -4.25
CA ASN A 60 -3.13 -0.70 -5.07
C ASN A 60 -3.44 -0.58 -6.56
N VAL A 61 -2.45 -0.09 -7.26
CA VAL A 61 -2.44 0.02 -8.72
C VAL A 61 -1.11 -0.47 -9.29
N VAL A 62 -1.00 -0.62 -10.63
CA VAL A 62 0.21 -1.14 -11.30
C VAL A 62 0.52 -0.46 -12.64
N THR A 63 -0.18 0.62 -13.00
CA THR A 63 0.00 1.34 -14.27
C THR A 63 0.20 2.83 -14.07
N ALA A 64 0.91 3.46 -15.01
CA ALA A 64 1.15 4.91 -15.02
C ALA A 64 -0.15 5.70 -15.02
N ASP A 65 -1.10 5.35 -15.89
CA ASP A 65 -2.37 6.09 -16.02
C ASP A 65 -3.15 6.13 -14.71
N MET A 66 -3.26 4.99 -14.02
CA MET A 66 -3.98 4.96 -12.76
C MET A 66 -3.21 5.63 -11.62
N THR A 67 -1.88 5.59 -11.67
CA THR A 67 -1.02 6.36 -10.75
C THR A 67 -1.26 7.86 -10.90
N GLN A 68 -1.28 8.37 -12.13
CA GLN A 68 -1.61 9.76 -12.42
C GLN A 68 -3.02 10.13 -11.93
N GLU A 69 -4.01 9.28 -12.21
CA GLU A 69 -5.40 9.51 -11.76
C GLU A 69 -5.50 9.62 -10.23
N LEU A 70 -4.80 8.78 -9.49
CA LEU A 70 -4.79 8.84 -8.02
C LEU A 70 -4.10 10.11 -7.49
N VAL A 71 -2.97 10.48 -8.07
CA VAL A 71 -2.26 11.73 -7.70
C VAL A 71 -3.14 12.95 -7.96
N LEU A 72 -3.75 13.04 -9.14
CA LEU A 72 -4.68 14.12 -9.51
C LEU A 72 -5.96 14.11 -8.65
N SER A 73 -6.32 12.96 -8.10
CA SER A 73 -7.43 12.81 -7.14
C SER A 73 -7.05 13.20 -5.71
N GLY A 74 -5.77 13.51 -5.46
CA GLY A 74 -5.30 14.02 -4.17
C GLY A 74 -4.45 13.04 -3.35
N ALA A 75 -3.99 11.92 -3.92
CA ALA A 75 -3.00 11.08 -3.26
C ALA A 75 -1.62 11.73 -3.31
N ASP A 76 -0.90 11.71 -2.19
CA ASP A 76 0.49 12.15 -2.10
C ASP A 76 1.45 10.99 -2.38
N ILE A 77 1.02 9.79 -2.06
CA ILE A 77 1.80 8.56 -2.21
C ILE A 77 0.90 7.48 -2.83
N VAL A 78 1.35 6.85 -3.91
CA VAL A 78 0.62 5.75 -4.55
C VAL A 78 1.24 4.41 -4.17
N LYS A 79 0.40 3.47 -3.71
CA LYS A 79 0.83 2.13 -3.33
C LYS A 79 0.72 1.20 -4.54
N VAL A 80 1.86 0.64 -4.98
CA VAL A 80 2.03 -0.08 -6.25
C VAL A 80 2.24 -1.56 -6.00
N GLY A 81 1.36 -2.38 -6.57
CA GLY A 81 1.47 -3.84 -6.53
C GLY A 81 0.11 -4.54 -6.51
N ILE A 82 -0.13 -5.43 -7.45
CA ILE A 82 -1.28 -6.33 -7.49
C ILE A 82 -0.77 -7.75 -7.63
N GLY A 83 -0.89 -8.52 -6.54
CA GLY A 83 -0.55 -9.92 -6.48
C GLY A 83 0.94 -10.29 -6.39
N PRO A 84 1.91 -9.39 -6.08
CA PRO A 84 3.32 -9.76 -6.03
C PRO A 84 3.71 -10.46 -4.72
N GLY A 85 2.91 -10.36 -3.67
CA GLY A 85 3.21 -10.94 -2.36
C GLY A 85 3.33 -12.47 -2.40
N SER A 86 4.28 -13.04 -1.65
CA SER A 86 4.55 -14.48 -1.62
C SER A 86 3.34 -15.31 -1.13
N VAL A 87 2.49 -14.72 -0.29
CA VAL A 87 1.26 -15.33 0.23
C VAL A 87 0.01 -14.92 -0.55
N CYS A 88 0.15 -14.05 -1.55
CA CYS A 88 -0.98 -13.53 -2.32
C CYS A 88 -1.49 -14.56 -3.32
N THR A 89 -2.80 -14.79 -3.32
CA THR A 89 -3.48 -15.73 -4.23
C THR A 89 -4.12 -15.05 -5.44
N THR A 90 -4.10 -13.72 -5.52
CA THR A 90 -4.80 -12.95 -6.57
C THR A 90 -4.42 -13.41 -7.98
N ARG A 91 -3.13 -13.53 -8.29
CA ARG A 91 -2.66 -13.96 -9.62
C ARG A 91 -3.09 -15.38 -9.97
N ILE A 92 -3.09 -16.27 -8.98
CA ILE A 92 -3.49 -17.67 -9.16
C ILE A 92 -5.00 -17.78 -9.39
N GLN A 93 -5.79 -17.03 -8.61
CA GLN A 93 -7.25 -17.11 -8.63
C GLN A 93 -7.88 -16.33 -9.79
N THR A 94 -7.31 -15.18 -10.14
CA THR A 94 -7.95 -14.25 -11.09
C THR A 94 -7.17 -14.06 -12.39
N GLY A 95 -5.90 -14.48 -12.43
CA GLY A 95 -4.99 -14.16 -13.53
C GLY A 95 -4.57 -12.67 -13.58
N VAL A 96 -5.04 -11.85 -12.63
CA VAL A 96 -4.75 -10.42 -12.59
C VAL A 96 -3.45 -10.15 -11.82
N GLY A 97 -2.58 -9.36 -12.41
CA GLY A 97 -1.29 -8.96 -11.82
C GLY A 97 -0.39 -8.30 -12.85
N TYR A 98 0.72 -7.77 -12.36
CA TYR A 98 1.75 -7.14 -13.20
C TYR A 98 3.13 -7.47 -12.60
N PRO A 99 4.19 -7.68 -13.40
CA PRO A 99 5.54 -7.89 -12.87
C PRO A 99 5.95 -6.70 -11.99
N GLN A 100 6.30 -6.96 -10.73
CA GLN A 100 6.40 -5.90 -9.72
C GLN A 100 7.43 -4.84 -10.05
N LEU A 101 8.63 -5.22 -10.49
CA LEU A 101 9.66 -4.23 -10.80
C LEU A 101 9.26 -3.35 -12.00
N SER A 102 8.62 -3.93 -13.01
CA SER A 102 8.10 -3.18 -14.16
C SER A 102 7.02 -2.18 -13.73
N ALA A 103 6.10 -2.60 -12.85
CA ALA A 103 5.08 -1.73 -12.28
C ALA A 103 5.71 -0.58 -11.49
N VAL A 104 6.72 -0.87 -10.67
CA VAL A 104 7.44 0.14 -9.88
C VAL A 104 8.07 1.20 -10.80
N ILE A 105 8.81 0.78 -11.82
CA ILE A 105 9.47 1.70 -12.77
C ILE A 105 8.44 2.61 -13.47
N GLU A 106 7.39 2.03 -13.99
CA GLU A 106 6.34 2.76 -14.72
C GLU A 106 5.59 3.73 -13.82
N CYS A 107 5.17 3.27 -12.63
CA CYS A 107 4.42 4.10 -11.69
C CYS A 107 5.29 5.19 -11.04
N ALA A 108 6.59 4.92 -10.80
CA ALA A 108 7.52 5.91 -10.27
C ALA A 108 7.69 7.09 -11.23
N ASP A 109 7.90 6.80 -12.52
CA ASP A 109 8.02 7.84 -13.55
C ASP A 109 6.77 8.74 -13.58
N ALA A 110 5.58 8.12 -13.56
CA ALA A 110 4.32 8.85 -13.55
C ALA A 110 4.10 9.69 -12.29
N ALA A 111 4.39 9.13 -11.10
CA ALA A 111 4.20 9.83 -9.83
C ALA A 111 5.19 10.99 -9.66
N HIS A 112 6.48 10.74 -9.94
CA HIS A 112 7.53 11.76 -9.82
C HIS A 112 7.31 12.91 -10.79
N GLY A 113 6.82 12.64 -12.01
CA GLY A 113 6.45 13.69 -12.98
C GLY A 113 5.37 14.64 -12.46
N LEU A 114 4.56 14.21 -11.50
CA LEU A 114 3.52 15.02 -10.84
C LEU A 114 3.91 15.47 -9.42
N GLY A 115 5.16 15.22 -8.99
CA GLY A 115 5.66 15.60 -7.66
C GLY A 115 5.12 14.74 -6.51
N ALA A 116 4.59 13.56 -6.81
CA ALA A 116 4.12 12.58 -5.83
C ALA A 116 5.16 11.46 -5.63
N HIS A 117 4.85 10.51 -4.75
CA HIS A 117 5.73 9.41 -4.37
C HIS A 117 5.06 8.06 -4.58
N ILE A 118 5.85 6.97 -4.58
CA ILE A 118 5.32 5.61 -4.60
C ILE A 118 5.87 4.71 -3.49
N ILE A 119 5.05 3.74 -3.10
CA ILE A 119 5.43 2.62 -2.25
C ILE A 119 5.43 1.35 -3.12
N ALA A 120 6.56 0.66 -3.25
CA ALA A 120 6.59 -0.69 -3.81
C ALA A 120 6.04 -1.69 -2.77
N ASP A 121 4.85 -2.23 -3.02
CA ASP A 121 4.13 -3.10 -2.08
C ASP A 121 4.12 -4.55 -2.56
N GLY A 122 4.84 -5.39 -1.84
CA GLY A 122 4.90 -6.83 -2.05
C GLY A 122 6.03 -7.32 -2.96
N GLY A 123 6.30 -8.62 -2.88
CA GLY A 123 7.29 -9.30 -3.70
C GLY A 123 8.72 -9.30 -3.15
N CYS A 124 9.01 -8.57 -2.08
CA CYS A 124 10.33 -8.60 -1.44
C CYS A 124 10.47 -9.81 -0.51
N THR A 125 11.40 -10.69 -0.82
CA THR A 125 11.72 -11.90 -0.05
C THR A 125 13.14 -11.89 0.51
N CYS A 126 13.99 -11.00 0.04
CA CYS A 126 15.36 -10.81 0.50
C CYS A 126 15.79 -9.33 0.38
N PRO A 127 16.90 -8.92 1.03
CA PRO A 127 17.39 -7.54 0.95
C PRO A 127 17.69 -7.06 -0.48
N GLY A 128 18.10 -7.97 -1.39
CA GLY A 128 18.31 -7.64 -2.80
C GLY A 128 17.03 -7.19 -3.52
N ASP A 129 15.86 -7.71 -3.13
CA ASP A 129 14.58 -7.28 -3.70
C ASP A 129 14.21 -5.87 -3.24
N VAL A 130 14.52 -5.53 -1.98
CA VAL A 130 14.36 -4.18 -1.44
C VAL A 130 15.23 -3.19 -2.22
N ALA A 131 16.49 -3.54 -2.46
CA ALA A 131 17.41 -2.71 -3.25
C ALA A 131 16.91 -2.50 -4.69
N LYS A 132 16.35 -3.54 -5.32
CA LYS A 132 15.72 -3.43 -6.66
C LYS A 132 14.50 -2.51 -6.64
N GLY A 133 13.68 -2.57 -5.58
CA GLY A 133 12.53 -1.68 -5.41
C GLY A 133 12.97 -0.20 -5.44
N PHE A 134 13.96 0.16 -4.65
CA PHE A 134 14.53 1.51 -4.67
C PHE A 134 15.24 1.83 -5.98
N GLY A 135 16.01 0.89 -6.54
CA GLY A 135 16.66 1.05 -7.85
C GLY A 135 15.68 1.22 -9.00
N GLY A 136 14.45 0.69 -8.88
CA GLY A 136 13.35 0.88 -9.81
C GLY A 136 12.62 2.22 -9.65
N GLY A 137 12.98 3.03 -8.65
CA GLY A 137 12.41 4.35 -8.43
C GLY A 137 11.40 4.43 -7.29
N ALA A 138 11.19 3.37 -6.51
CA ALA A 138 10.32 3.46 -5.34
C ALA A 138 10.93 4.39 -4.26
N ASP A 139 10.11 5.27 -3.70
CA ASP A 139 10.49 6.12 -2.56
C ASP A 139 10.42 5.34 -1.25
N PHE A 140 9.52 4.35 -1.20
CA PHE A 140 9.31 3.47 -0.05
C PHE A 140 9.12 2.03 -0.52
N VAL A 141 9.46 1.08 0.34
CA VAL A 141 9.21 -0.35 0.12
C VAL A 141 8.42 -0.91 1.30
N MET A 142 7.28 -1.55 1.01
CA MET A 142 6.45 -2.19 2.03
C MET A 142 6.87 -3.64 2.20
N LEU A 143 7.18 -4.00 3.43
CA LEU A 143 7.63 -5.34 3.82
C LEU A 143 6.59 -6.01 4.71
N GLY A 144 6.33 -7.27 4.45
CA GLY A 144 5.48 -8.14 5.27
C GLY A 144 6.24 -9.38 5.73
N GLY A 145 6.33 -10.39 4.86
CA GLY A 145 6.92 -11.70 5.17
C GLY A 145 8.37 -11.64 5.67
N MET A 146 9.17 -10.68 5.22
CA MET A 146 10.54 -10.50 5.71
C MET A 146 10.62 -10.12 7.19
N LEU A 147 9.55 -9.56 7.77
CA LEU A 147 9.45 -9.16 9.18
C LEU A 147 8.65 -10.19 10.00
N ALA A 148 8.11 -11.23 9.37
CA ALA A 148 7.40 -12.29 10.07
C ALA A 148 8.38 -13.10 10.96
N GLY A 149 7.90 -13.52 12.12
CA GLY A 149 8.68 -14.32 13.05
C GLY A 149 9.68 -13.57 13.93
N HIS A 150 9.73 -12.24 13.84
CA HIS A 150 10.50 -11.40 14.77
C HIS A 150 9.78 -11.25 16.10
N ASP A 151 10.53 -10.98 17.17
CA ASP A 151 9.99 -10.89 18.54
C ASP A 151 8.93 -9.79 18.70
N GLU A 152 9.01 -8.71 17.89
CA GLU A 152 8.05 -7.62 17.85
C GLU A 152 6.78 -7.95 17.04
N GLY A 153 6.77 -9.07 16.32
CA GLY A 153 5.62 -9.53 15.54
C GLY A 153 4.52 -10.11 16.42
N ASN A 154 3.28 -9.99 15.97
CA ASN A 154 2.16 -10.70 16.58
C ASN A 154 2.16 -12.15 16.08
N GLY A 155 2.14 -13.10 17.00
CA GLY A 155 2.04 -14.51 16.68
C GLY A 155 2.01 -15.37 17.94
N LYS A 156 1.58 -16.60 17.78
CA LYS A 156 1.59 -17.57 18.87
C LYS A 156 2.93 -18.30 18.89
N LEU A 157 3.64 -18.25 20.01
CA LEU A 157 4.89 -18.99 20.15
C LEU A 157 4.59 -20.48 20.21
N ILE A 158 5.08 -21.24 19.25
CA ILE A 158 5.02 -22.69 19.21
C ILE A 158 6.41 -23.30 19.33
N LYS A 159 6.50 -24.48 19.95
CA LYS A 159 7.73 -25.27 20.03
C LYS A 159 7.60 -26.50 19.16
N VAL A 160 8.49 -26.65 18.18
CA VAL A 160 8.59 -27.84 17.34
C VAL A 160 10.01 -28.39 17.43
N ASN A 161 10.16 -29.64 17.84
CA ASN A 161 11.46 -30.33 17.98
C ASN A 161 12.50 -29.51 18.79
N GLY A 162 12.07 -28.85 19.86
CA GLY A 162 12.94 -28.04 20.72
C GLY A 162 13.25 -26.64 20.26
N SER A 163 12.94 -26.30 19.01
CA SER A 163 13.07 -24.92 18.45
C SER A 163 11.78 -24.14 18.65
N LYS A 164 11.92 -22.82 18.85
CA LYS A 164 10.79 -21.88 18.98
C LYS A 164 10.48 -21.27 17.62
N PHE A 165 9.20 -21.21 17.28
CA PHE A 165 8.66 -20.54 16.08
C PHE A 165 7.51 -19.63 16.48
N ILE A 166 7.29 -18.57 15.72
CA ILE A 166 6.10 -17.71 15.82
C ILE A 166 5.17 -18.09 14.66
N GLU A 167 3.94 -18.53 14.99
CA GLU A 167 2.90 -18.92 14.03
C GLU A 167 2.02 -17.71 13.71
#